data_a32ea2aa2e2b397121df162eabb8bb68
#
_entry.id   a32ea2aa2e2b397121df162eabb8bb68
#
_cell.length_a   1.000
_cell.length_b   1.000
_cell.length_c   1.000
_cell.angle_alpha   90.00
_cell.angle_beta   90.00
_cell.angle_gamma   90.00
#
_symmetry.space_group_name_H-M   'P 1'
#
loop_
_entity.id
_entity.type
_entity.pdbx_description
1 polymer ?
#
loop_
_entity_poly.entity_id
_entity_poly.type
_entity_poly.pdbx_seq_one_letter_code
_entity_poly.pdbx_strand_id
1 'polypeptide(L)'
;PHSSFPTLAAMARKDISFTAKDAALREDVHTLGALVGEVLRDQGGDAFFEEVEGDRQVAIRRRVGDPEAAVQLVVRADSRSAEQAAELIRAFGTWFQMVNMAEKVHRVRRRRQYLNDSSTHQPGGLAECFQKLRSIGYSLSQVVELLGRLSIEPVFTAHPTESTRRTLLRQQQRIA
;
A
#
# COMPACT_ATOMS: atom_id res chain seq x y z
N PRO A 1 -6.80 -35.12 -25.98
CA PRO A 1 -5.57 -34.53 -25.57
C PRO A 1 -5.95 -33.31 -24.75
N HIS A 2 -5.88 -33.46 -23.40
CA HIS A 2 -6.17 -32.41 -22.47
C HIS A 2 -4.97 -31.43 -22.48
N SER A 3 -5.18 -30.29 -23.11
CA SER A 3 -4.26 -29.14 -22.98
C SER A 3 -4.33 -28.64 -21.55
N SER A 4 -3.36 -29.03 -20.74
CA SER A 4 -3.16 -28.48 -19.42
C SER A 4 -2.60 -27.05 -19.58
N PHE A 5 -3.47 -26.05 -19.53
CA PHE A 5 -3.02 -24.69 -19.32
C PHE A 5 -2.39 -24.62 -17.92
N PRO A 6 -1.14 -24.15 -17.78
CA PRO A 6 -0.56 -23.97 -16.47
C PRO A 6 -1.42 -22.98 -15.69
N THR A 7 -1.83 -23.36 -14.50
CA THR A 7 -2.56 -22.54 -13.56
C THR A 7 -1.82 -21.21 -13.40
N LEU A 8 -2.49 -20.08 -13.65
CA LEU A 8 -1.93 -18.71 -13.62
C LEU A 8 -1.24 -18.35 -12.30
N ALA A 9 -1.44 -19.14 -11.26
CA ALA A 9 -0.75 -19.05 -9.97
C ALA A 9 0.77 -19.33 -10.06
N ALA A 10 1.24 -19.99 -11.15
CA ALA A 10 2.64 -20.37 -11.33
C ALA A 10 3.44 -19.41 -12.21
N MET A 11 2.82 -18.44 -12.87
CA MET A 11 3.56 -17.38 -13.53
C MET A 11 4.03 -16.39 -12.45
N ALA A 12 5.17 -16.73 -11.92
CA ALA A 12 5.95 -16.07 -10.94
C ALA A 12 5.69 -14.56 -10.86
N ARG A 13 5.10 -14.13 -9.71
CA ARG A 13 5.56 -12.88 -9.13
C ARG A 13 7.08 -12.96 -9.20
N LYS A 14 7.73 -12.21 -10.07
CA LYS A 14 9.16 -11.91 -9.91
C LYS A 14 9.27 -11.43 -8.49
N ASP A 15 9.90 -12.21 -7.62
CA ASP A 15 9.87 -12.05 -6.18
C ASP A 15 10.25 -10.61 -5.83
N ILE A 16 9.23 -9.80 -5.60
CA ILE A 16 9.43 -8.61 -4.79
C ILE A 16 9.74 -9.19 -3.42
N SER A 17 11.02 -9.26 -3.09
CA SER A 17 11.50 -9.73 -1.80
C SER A 17 11.00 -8.77 -0.75
N PHE A 18 9.87 -9.11 -0.14
CA PHE A 18 9.39 -8.38 1.03
C PHE A 18 10.32 -8.70 2.19
N THR A 19 10.81 -7.66 2.84
CA THR A 19 11.62 -7.84 4.04
C THR A 19 10.77 -8.47 5.14
N ALA A 20 11.40 -9.26 6.04
CA ALA A 20 10.69 -9.89 7.16
C ALA A 20 9.86 -8.88 7.99
N LYS A 21 10.32 -7.62 8.06
CA LYS A 21 9.60 -6.54 8.76
C LYS A 21 8.24 -6.17 8.11
N ASP A 22 8.04 -6.50 6.84
CA ASP A 22 6.84 -6.14 6.08
C ASP A 22 5.89 -7.35 5.92
N ALA A 23 6.22 -8.51 6.49
CA ALA A 23 5.41 -9.72 6.40
C ALA A 23 3.97 -9.52 6.93
N ALA A 24 3.84 -8.85 8.08
CA ALA A 24 2.53 -8.54 8.64
C ALA A 24 1.70 -7.58 7.78
N LEU A 25 2.33 -6.61 7.09
CA LEU A 25 1.64 -5.75 6.13
C LEU A 25 1.12 -6.57 4.94
N ARG A 26 1.93 -7.50 4.45
CA ARG A 26 1.53 -8.36 3.34
C ARG A 26 0.31 -9.21 3.71
N GLU A 27 0.28 -9.74 4.92
CA GLU A 27 -0.85 -10.53 5.44
C GLU A 27 -2.11 -9.66 5.57
N ASP A 28 -2.00 -8.47 6.16
CA ASP A 28 -3.13 -7.53 6.28
C ASP A 28 -3.70 -7.18 4.89
N VAL A 29 -2.83 -6.87 3.91
CA VAL A 29 -3.25 -6.55 2.54
C VAL A 29 -3.90 -7.75 1.86
N HIS A 30 -3.41 -8.97 2.09
CA HIS A 30 -4.00 -10.19 1.55
C HIS A 30 -5.41 -10.43 2.12
N THR A 31 -5.55 -10.35 3.44
CA THR A 31 -6.84 -10.53 4.13
C THR A 31 -7.87 -9.51 3.70
N LEU A 32 -7.50 -8.22 3.68
CA LEU A 32 -8.41 -7.15 3.23
C LEU A 32 -8.76 -7.29 1.75
N GLY A 33 -7.83 -7.78 0.92
CA GLY A 33 -8.09 -8.07 -0.48
C GLY A 33 -9.12 -9.18 -0.70
N ALA A 34 -9.02 -10.24 0.08
CA ALA A 34 -10.01 -11.32 0.04
C ALA A 34 -11.41 -10.81 0.41
N LEU A 35 -11.52 -10.02 1.50
CA LEU A 35 -12.78 -9.41 1.92
C LEU A 35 -13.37 -8.46 0.86
N VAL A 36 -12.55 -7.63 0.22
CA VAL A 36 -13.01 -6.79 -0.90
C VAL A 36 -13.52 -7.66 -2.05
N GLY A 37 -12.83 -8.75 -2.37
CA GLY A 37 -13.27 -9.71 -3.39
C GLY A 37 -14.64 -10.33 -3.08
N GLU A 38 -14.89 -10.71 -1.83
CA GLU A 38 -16.18 -11.22 -1.38
C GLU A 38 -17.29 -10.18 -1.53
N VAL A 39 -17.04 -8.94 -1.13
CA VAL A 39 -17.99 -7.82 -1.28
C VAL A 39 -18.30 -7.54 -2.75
N LEU A 40 -17.29 -7.60 -3.63
CA LEU A 40 -17.50 -7.40 -5.07
C LEU A 40 -18.38 -8.50 -5.67
N ARG A 41 -18.21 -9.75 -5.24
CA ARG A 41 -19.10 -10.86 -5.66
C ARG A 41 -20.52 -10.70 -5.14
N ASP A 42 -20.66 -10.35 -3.88
CA ASP A 42 -21.96 -10.19 -3.23
C ASP A 42 -22.78 -9.05 -3.88
N GLN A 43 -22.15 -7.94 -4.22
CA GLN A 43 -22.82 -6.75 -4.74
C GLN A 43 -22.88 -6.67 -6.26
N GLY A 44 -21.86 -7.17 -6.97
CA GLY A 44 -21.74 -7.07 -8.43
C GLY A 44 -21.85 -8.40 -9.17
N GLY A 45 -21.86 -9.51 -8.44
CA GLY A 45 -21.86 -10.86 -9.00
C GLY A 45 -20.47 -11.33 -9.47
N ASP A 46 -20.40 -12.62 -9.79
CA ASP A 46 -19.14 -13.27 -10.21
C ASP A 46 -18.55 -12.63 -11.47
N ALA A 47 -19.40 -12.28 -12.45
CA ALA A 47 -18.95 -11.67 -13.70
C ALA A 47 -18.19 -10.35 -13.48
N PHE A 48 -18.70 -9.49 -12.61
CA PHE A 48 -18.03 -8.25 -12.26
C PHE A 48 -16.73 -8.49 -11.49
N PHE A 49 -16.73 -9.42 -10.53
CA PHE A 49 -15.53 -9.81 -9.82
C PHE A 49 -14.42 -10.31 -10.78
N GLU A 50 -14.77 -11.19 -11.72
CA GLU A 50 -13.81 -11.72 -12.70
C GLU A 50 -13.27 -10.61 -13.62
N GLU A 51 -14.08 -9.63 -13.95
CA GLU A 51 -13.63 -8.46 -14.72
C GLU A 51 -12.59 -7.65 -13.95
N VAL A 52 -12.87 -7.31 -12.68
CA VAL A 52 -11.94 -6.56 -11.79
C VAL A 52 -10.64 -7.34 -11.59
N GLU A 53 -10.74 -8.65 -11.32
CA GLU A 53 -9.57 -9.51 -11.10
C GLU A 53 -8.75 -9.66 -12.40
N GLY A 54 -9.40 -9.78 -13.54
CA GLY A 54 -8.74 -9.78 -14.84
C GLY A 54 -7.92 -8.53 -15.09
N ASP A 55 -8.46 -7.36 -14.81
CA ASP A 55 -7.72 -6.09 -14.95
C ASP A 55 -6.55 -6.00 -13.97
N ARG A 56 -6.76 -6.45 -12.73
CA ARG A 56 -5.69 -6.50 -11.72
C ARG A 56 -4.53 -7.38 -12.19
N GLN A 57 -4.82 -8.55 -12.76
CA GLN A 57 -3.81 -9.48 -13.28
C GLN A 57 -3.05 -8.89 -14.47
N VAL A 58 -3.74 -8.25 -15.40
CA VAL A 58 -3.11 -7.58 -16.54
C VAL A 58 -2.22 -6.41 -16.06
N ALA A 59 -2.69 -5.64 -15.09
CA ALA A 59 -1.89 -4.55 -14.49
C ALA A 59 -0.62 -5.06 -13.80
N ILE A 60 -0.69 -6.21 -13.13
CA ILE A 60 0.49 -6.84 -12.53
C ILE A 60 1.49 -7.28 -13.61
N ARG A 61 1.03 -7.93 -14.69
CA ARG A 61 1.89 -8.33 -15.80
C ARG A 61 2.57 -7.12 -16.45
N ARG A 62 1.84 -6.03 -16.68
CA ARG A 62 2.41 -4.78 -17.17
C ARG A 62 3.53 -4.26 -16.28
N ARG A 63 3.33 -4.30 -14.96
CA ARG A 63 4.35 -3.82 -13.98
C ARG A 63 5.65 -4.63 -14.05
N VAL A 64 5.57 -5.93 -14.34
CA VAL A 64 6.75 -6.78 -14.47
C VAL A 64 7.37 -6.75 -15.86
N GLY A 65 6.88 -5.88 -16.75
CA GLY A 65 7.49 -5.59 -18.06
C GLY A 65 6.91 -6.39 -19.23
N ASP A 66 5.71 -6.97 -19.09
CA ASP A 66 5.00 -7.62 -20.21
C ASP A 66 4.45 -6.54 -21.16
N PRO A 67 4.98 -6.42 -22.40
CA PRO A 67 4.57 -5.39 -23.33
C PRO A 67 3.14 -5.60 -23.86
N GLU A 68 2.67 -6.84 -23.96
CA GLU A 68 1.32 -7.15 -24.41
C GLU A 68 0.27 -6.73 -23.37
N ALA A 69 0.61 -6.78 -22.09
CA ALA A 69 -0.27 -6.38 -21.02
C ALA A 69 -0.65 -4.89 -21.10
N ALA A 70 0.25 -4.03 -21.58
CA ALA A 70 -0.06 -2.61 -21.78
C ALA A 70 -1.15 -2.42 -22.84
N VAL A 71 -1.04 -3.13 -23.96
CA VAL A 71 -2.03 -3.11 -25.04
C VAL A 71 -3.37 -3.68 -24.56
N GLN A 72 -3.33 -4.80 -23.83
CA GLN A 72 -4.54 -5.43 -23.27
C GLN A 72 -5.30 -4.47 -22.34
N LEU A 73 -4.61 -3.70 -21.49
CA LEU A 73 -5.28 -2.72 -20.61
C LEU A 73 -5.99 -1.63 -21.40
N VAL A 74 -5.38 -1.12 -22.47
CA VAL A 74 -6.02 -0.13 -23.35
C VAL A 74 -7.27 -0.72 -23.99
N VAL A 75 -7.16 -1.88 -24.63
CA VAL A 75 -8.30 -2.55 -25.27
C VAL A 75 -9.45 -2.81 -24.28
N ARG A 76 -9.12 -3.27 -23.09
CA ARG A 76 -10.13 -3.51 -22.02
C ARG A 76 -10.78 -2.21 -21.56
N ALA A 77 -10.01 -1.11 -21.47
CA ALA A 77 -10.56 0.19 -21.08
C ALA A 77 -11.49 0.76 -22.17
N ASP A 78 -11.08 0.70 -23.43
CA ASP A 78 -11.84 1.24 -24.57
C ASP A 78 -13.13 0.47 -24.87
N SER A 79 -13.19 -0.82 -24.49
CA SER A 79 -14.37 -1.67 -24.71
C SER A 79 -15.50 -1.45 -23.69
N ARG A 80 -15.29 -0.63 -22.65
CA ARG A 80 -16.25 -0.45 -21.54
C ARG A 80 -17.18 0.72 -21.78
N SER A 81 -18.42 0.58 -21.28
CA SER A 81 -19.32 1.71 -21.12
C SER A 81 -18.85 2.62 -19.99
N ALA A 82 -19.37 3.85 -19.95
CA ALA A 82 -19.08 4.79 -18.86
C ALA A 82 -19.52 4.25 -17.48
N GLU A 83 -20.63 3.52 -17.44
CA GLU A 83 -21.16 2.89 -16.22
C GLU A 83 -20.23 1.78 -15.71
N GLN A 84 -19.79 0.89 -16.62
CA GLN A 84 -18.84 -0.18 -16.29
C GLN A 84 -17.50 0.40 -15.81
N ALA A 85 -17.00 1.44 -16.48
CA ALA A 85 -15.79 2.13 -16.05
C ALA A 85 -15.93 2.76 -14.66
N ALA A 86 -17.08 3.37 -14.36
CA ALA A 86 -17.36 3.96 -13.05
C ALA A 86 -17.43 2.89 -11.94
N GLU A 87 -17.99 1.72 -12.21
CA GLU A 87 -18.01 0.59 -11.26
C GLU A 87 -16.61 0.06 -10.99
N LEU A 88 -15.83 -0.13 -12.03
CA LEU A 88 -14.43 -0.56 -11.93
C LEU A 88 -13.58 0.43 -11.11
N ILE A 89 -13.74 1.74 -11.35
CA ILE A 89 -13.03 2.79 -10.59
C ILE A 89 -13.43 2.73 -9.10
N ARG A 90 -14.71 2.49 -8.79
CA ARG A 90 -15.17 2.32 -7.39
C ARG A 90 -14.54 1.09 -6.74
N ALA A 91 -14.47 -0.04 -7.45
CA ALA A 91 -13.85 -1.26 -6.95
C ALA A 91 -12.36 -1.06 -6.62
N PHE A 92 -11.59 -0.50 -7.55
CA PHE A 92 -10.18 -0.18 -7.30
C PHE A 92 -9.99 0.90 -6.25
N GLY A 93 -10.86 1.92 -6.21
CA GLY A 93 -10.85 2.95 -5.18
C GLY A 93 -11.02 2.36 -3.78
N THR A 94 -11.94 1.42 -3.62
CA THR A 94 -12.13 0.69 -2.35
C THR A 94 -10.90 -0.14 -1.99
N TRP A 95 -10.34 -0.87 -2.95
CA TRP A 95 -9.10 -1.63 -2.76
C TRP A 95 -7.96 -0.74 -2.26
N PHE A 96 -7.69 0.39 -2.93
CA PHE A 96 -6.63 1.32 -2.51
C PHE A 96 -6.87 1.92 -1.12
N GLN A 97 -8.13 2.18 -0.74
CA GLN A 97 -8.45 2.62 0.62
C GLN A 97 -8.07 1.55 1.66
N MET A 98 -8.33 0.27 1.38
CA MET A 98 -7.96 -0.84 2.27
C MET A 98 -6.44 -1.00 2.38
N VAL A 99 -5.71 -0.91 1.26
CA VAL A 99 -4.24 -0.94 1.27
C VAL A 99 -3.67 0.22 2.09
N ASN A 100 -4.17 1.44 1.88
CA ASN A 100 -3.74 2.62 2.65
C ASN A 100 -4.02 2.46 4.15
N MET A 101 -5.13 1.82 4.51
CA MET A 101 -5.46 1.53 5.90
C MET A 101 -4.48 0.50 6.50
N ALA A 102 -4.21 -0.60 5.79
CA ALA A 102 -3.22 -1.60 6.20
C ALA A 102 -1.85 -0.95 6.44
N GLU A 103 -1.40 -0.08 5.55
CA GLU A 103 -0.15 0.66 5.71
C GLU A 103 -0.15 1.56 6.96
N LYS A 104 -1.25 2.27 7.24
CA LYS A 104 -1.36 3.12 8.44
C LYS A 104 -1.26 2.27 9.71
N VAL A 105 -1.98 1.15 9.78
CA VAL A 105 -1.93 0.22 10.91
C VAL A 105 -0.52 -0.35 11.07
N HIS A 106 0.10 -0.76 9.96
CA HIS A 106 1.46 -1.28 9.97
C HIS A 106 2.49 -0.26 10.47
N ARG A 107 2.39 1.01 10.08
CA ARG A 107 3.26 2.09 10.59
C ARG A 107 3.14 2.23 12.11
N VAL A 108 1.91 2.17 12.65
CA VAL A 108 1.68 2.21 14.10
C VAL A 108 2.29 0.97 14.78
N ARG A 109 2.10 -0.23 14.20
CA ARG A 109 2.70 -1.49 14.66
C ARG A 109 4.24 -1.38 14.71
N ARG A 110 4.84 -0.90 13.64
CA ARG A 110 6.31 -0.70 13.56
C ARG A 110 6.80 0.31 14.59
N ARG A 111 6.11 1.43 14.75
CA ARG A 111 6.47 2.43 15.77
C ARG A 111 6.44 1.84 17.18
N ARG A 112 5.41 1.05 17.51
CA ARG A 112 5.33 0.36 18.81
C ARG A 112 6.47 -0.64 19.01
N GLN A 113 6.87 -1.37 17.97
CA GLN A 113 8.01 -2.27 18.04
C GLN A 113 9.30 -1.51 18.38
N TYR A 114 9.59 -0.39 17.71
CA TYR A 114 10.78 0.43 18.03
C TYR A 114 10.72 1.07 19.42
N LEU A 115 9.55 1.38 19.95
CA LEU A 115 9.40 1.91 21.31
C LEU A 115 9.63 0.84 22.38
N ASN A 116 9.32 -0.42 22.08
CA ASN A 116 9.44 -1.55 23.00
C ASN A 116 10.83 -2.23 22.90
N ASP A 117 11.59 -1.99 21.86
CA ASP A 117 12.91 -2.56 21.63
C ASP A 117 13.99 -1.48 21.74
N SER A 118 14.65 -1.41 22.89
CA SER A 118 15.73 -0.46 23.15
C SER A 118 17.00 -0.74 22.35
N SER A 119 17.12 -1.92 21.72
CA SER A 119 18.28 -2.33 20.93
C SER A 119 18.25 -1.75 19.51
N THR A 120 17.06 -1.37 19.03
CA THR A 120 16.87 -0.86 17.68
C THR A 120 16.24 0.55 17.70
N HIS A 121 16.71 1.40 16.81
CA HIS A 121 16.16 2.75 16.66
C HIS A 121 15.29 2.84 15.40
N GLN A 122 14.23 3.63 15.48
CA GLN A 122 13.40 3.90 14.32
C GLN A 122 14.25 4.57 13.22
N PRO A 123 14.33 4.01 12.00
CA PRO A 123 15.04 4.63 10.88
C PRO A 123 14.51 6.05 10.59
N GLY A 124 15.43 6.99 10.41
CA GLY A 124 15.08 8.41 10.23
C GLY A 124 14.62 9.12 11.50
N GLY A 125 14.62 8.45 12.66
CA GLY A 125 14.28 9.04 13.94
C GLY A 125 15.45 9.82 14.60
N LEU A 126 15.13 10.65 15.59
CA LEU A 126 16.14 11.45 16.32
C LEU A 126 17.20 10.56 16.99
N ALA A 127 16.81 9.45 17.58
CA ALA A 127 17.74 8.54 18.25
C ALA A 127 18.78 7.96 17.28
N GLU A 128 18.35 7.52 16.09
CA GLU A 128 19.27 7.08 15.05
C GLU A 128 20.17 8.22 14.56
N CYS A 129 19.62 9.43 14.39
CA CYS A 129 20.38 10.61 14.00
C CYS A 129 21.49 10.91 15.01
N PHE A 130 21.17 10.95 16.31
CA PHE A 130 22.17 11.19 17.36
C PHE A 130 23.21 10.08 17.44
N GLN A 131 22.83 8.83 17.25
CA GLN A 131 23.78 7.74 17.19
C GLN A 131 24.74 7.89 16.01
N LYS A 132 24.26 8.26 14.83
CA LYS A 132 25.08 8.55 13.66
C LYS A 132 26.02 9.74 13.89
N LEU A 133 25.54 10.85 14.47
CA LEU A 133 26.38 12.00 14.80
C LEU A 133 27.51 11.60 15.75
N ARG A 134 27.20 10.80 16.77
CA ARG A 134 28.21 10.28 17.71
C ARG A 134 29.21 9.37 17.01
N SER A 135 28.77 8.48 16.10
CA SER A 135 29.67 7.56 15.39
C SER A 135 30.67 8.25 14.46
N ILE A 136 30.33 9.43 13.93
CA ILE A 136 31.22 10.26 13.10
C ILE A 136 32.01 11.30 13.92
N GLY A 137 31.97 11.21 15.27
CA GLY A 137 32.84 11.98 16.16
C GLY A 137 32.29 13.32 16.63
N TYR A 138 31.00 13.61 16.44
CA TYR A 138 30.40 14.83 17.00
C TYR A 138 30.36 14.79 18.52
N SER A 139 30.86 15.85 19.15
CA SER A 139 30.75 16.07 20.59
C SER A 139 29.35 16.54 20.97
N LEU A 140 28.99 16.43 22.26
CA LEU A 140 27.70 16.92 22.76
C LEU A 140 27.54 18.42 22.51
N SER A 141 28.57 19.24 22.69
CA SER A 141 28.55 20.67 22.43
C SER A 141 28.23 20.99 20.96
N GLN A 142 28.82 20.28 20.02
CA GLN A 142 28.52 20.45 18.61
C GLN A 142 27.09 20.02 18.24
N VAL A 143 26.57 18.98 18.89
CA VAL A 143 25.16 18.57 18.69
C VAL A 143 24.21 19.64 19.24
N VAL A 144 24.51 20.23 20.42
CA VAL A 144 23.69 21.31 20.98
C VAL A 144 23.74 22.56 20.09
N GLU A 145 24.88 22.91 19.53
CA GLU A 145 25.01 24.00 18.58
C GLU A 145 24.16 23.75 17.31
N LEU A 146 24.22 22.54 16.76
CA LEU A 146 23.36 22.15 15.61
C LEU A 146 21.88 22.28 15.93
N LEU A 147 21.45 21.83 17.11
CA LEU A 147 20.05 21.96 17.55
C LEU A 147 19.63 23.42 17.70
N GLY A 148 20.52 24.29 18.20
CA GLY A 148 20.26 25.72 18.31
C GLY A 148 20.07 26.42 16.95
N ARG A 149 20.59 25.84 15.88
CA ARG A 149 20.45 26.34 14.50
C ARG A 149 19.28 25.69 13.73
N LEU A 150 18.61 24.72 14.33
CA LEU A 150 17.49 24.03 13.70
C LEU A 150 16.27 24.96 13.65
N SER A 151 15.73 25.16 12.45
CA SER A 151 14.44 25.83 12.23
C SER A 151 13.43 24.81 11.74
N ILE A 152 12.26 24.77 12.36
CA ILE A 152 11.13 23.94 11.95
C ILE A 152 9.99 24.85 11.57
N GLU A 153 9.74 24.95 10.27
CA GLU A 153 8.67 25.79 9.72
C GLU A 153 7.51 24.89 9.24
N PRO A 154 6.39 24.83 9.98
CA PRO A 154 5.23 24.08 9.53
C PRO A 154 4.57 24.78 8.34
N VAL A 155 4.40 24.06 7.24
CA VAL A 155 3.64 24.52 6.07
C VAL A 155 2.26 23.87 6.09
N PHE A 156 1.23 24.70 6.21
CA PHE A 156 -0.16 24.25 6.14
C PHE A 156 -0.69 24.40 4.73
N THR A 157 -1.05 23.30 4.10
CA THR A 157 -1.68 23.28 2.78
C THR A 157 -3.08 22.69 2.88
N ALA A 158 -4.06 23.31 2.21
CA ALA A 158 -5.36 22.68 2.01
C ALA A 158 -5.19 21.55 1.00
N HIS A 159 -5.23 20.29 1.46
CA HIS A 159 -5.09 19.12 0.61
C HIS A 159 -6.46 18.49 0.36
N PRO A 160 -7.06 18.62 -0.84
CA PRO A 160 -8.43 18.11 -1.11
C PRO A 160 -8.54 16.59 -0.98
N THR A 161 -7.43 15.84 -1.05
CA THR A 161 -7.40 14.38 -0.87
C THR A 161 -7.68 13.93 0.55
N GLU A 162 -7.61 14.80 1.55
CA GLU A 162 -7.91 14.49 2.95
C GLU A 162 -9.35 14.79 3.35
N SER A 163 -10.18 15.30 2.44
CA SER A 163 -11.62 15.55 2.69
C SER A 163 -12.44 14.25 2.73
N THR A 164 -11.95 13.25 3.46
CA THR A 164 -12.68 12.00 3.65
C THR A 164 -13.87 12.22 4.58
N ARG A 165 -15.05 11.75 4.16
CA ARG A 165 -16.27 11.85 4.97
C ARG A 165 -16.06 11.26 6.37
N ARG A 166 -16.51 11.95 7.39
CA ARG A 166 -16.35 11.54 8.80
C ARG A 166 -16.90 10.13 9.09
N THR A 167 -17.96 9.74 8.40
CA THR A 167 -18.55 8.39 8.48
C THR A 167 -17.56 7.33 7.98
N LEU A 168 -16.90 7.58 6.86
CA LEU A 168 -15.91 6.66 6.30
C LEU A 168 -14.69 6.53 7.22
N LEU A 169 -14.21 7.64 7.79
CA LEU A 169 -13.11 7.62 8.77
C LEU A 169 -13.47 6.77 10.00
N ARG A 170 -14.70 6.90 10.53
CA ARG A 170 -15.18 6.09 11.64
C ARG A 170 -15.25 4.60 11.30
N GLN A 171 -15.69 4.26 10.09
CA GLN A 171 -15.73 2.86 9.63
C GLN A 171 -14.31 2.30 9.50
N GLN A 172 -13.40 3.05 8.91
CA GLN A 172 -11.98 2.66 8.81
C GLN A 172 -11.35 2.43 10.19
N GLN A 173 -11.66 3.27 11.18
CA GLN A 173 -11.18 3.10 12.56
C GLN A 173 -11.73 1.84 13.25
N ARG A 174 -12.88 1.34 12.82
CA ARG A 174 -13.48 0.09 13.36
C ARG A 174 -12.86 -1.16 12.74
N ILE A 175 -12.30 -1.06 11.54
CA ILE A 175 -11.63 -2.17 10.84
C ILE A 175 -10.16 -2.26 11.29
N ALA A 176 -9.51 -1.12 11.58
CA ALA A 176 -8.11 -1.02 12.01
C ALA A 176 -7.88 -1.49 13.46
#